data_267bb60bcaed9e76d010d1d0e4db772d
#
_entry.id   267bb60bcaed9e76d010d1d0e4db772d
#
_cell.length_a   1.000
_cell.length_b   1.000
_cell.length_c   1.000
_cell.angle_alpha   90.00
_cell.angle_beta   90.00
_cell.angle_gamma   90.00
#
_symmetry.space_group_name_H-M   'P 1'
#
loop_
_entity.id
_entity.type
_entity.pdbx_description
1 polymer ?
#
loop_
_entity_poly.entity_id
_entity_poly.type
_entity_poly.pdbx_seq_one_letter_code
_entity_poly.pdbx_strand_id
1 'polypeptide(L)'
;RLSGGNQQKVIISRWLLATEKILILDEPTRGIYVKTKADIYHLIDRLTAEGLSVIFISSEMPELINMCDRIVVMNHGRTTGVLSREEFTQERIMELSTKEL
;
A
#
# COMPACT_ATOMS: atom_id res chain seq x y z
N ARG A 1 -23.31 -2.80 12.97
CA ARG A 1 -22.71 -2.06 11.85
C ARG A 1 -21.21 -1.92 12.07
N LEU A 2 -20.45 -2.34 11.09
CA LEU A 2 -19.00 -2.28 11.19
C LEU A 2 -18.47 -0.88 10.86
N SER A 3 -17.39 -0.48 11.54
CA SER A 3 -16.66 0.73 11.18
C SER A 3 -16.00 0.54 9.80
N GLY A 4 -15.56 1.65 9.17
CA GLY A 4 -14.86 1.58 7.90
C GLY A 4 -13.63 0.69 7.95
N GLY A 5 -12.84 0.78 9.04
CA GLY A 5 -11.66 -0.05 9.22
C GLY A 5 -11.99 -1.52 9.38
N ASN A 6 -13.06 -1.84 10.11
CA ASN A 6 -13.51 -3.23 10.25
C ASN A 6 -14.04 -3.79 8.93
N GLN A 7 -14.70 -2.96 8.13
CA GLN A 7 -15.12 -3.37 6.79
C GLN A 7 -13.93 -3.70 5.91
N GLN A 8 -12.87 -2.89 5.95
CA GLN A 8 -11.65 -3.17 5.20
C GLN A 8 -10.99 -4.48 5.65
N LYS A 9 -10.93 -4.73 6.95
CA LYS A 9 -10.37 -5.99 7.46
C LYS A 9 -11.16 -7.19 6.97
N VAL A 10 -12.47 -7.10 6.91
CA VAL A 10 -13.32 -8.19 6.40
C VAL A 10 -13.05 -8.42 4.92
N ILE A 11 -12.96 -7.35 4.13
CA ILE A 11 -12.69 -7.47 2.69
C ILE A 11 -11.33 -8.12 2.45
N ILE A 12 -10.29 -7.65 3.14
CA ILE A 12 -8.94 -8.19 3.00
C ILE A 12 -8.88 -9.63 3.46
N SER A 13 -9.55 -9.97 4.57
CA SER A 13 -9.57 -11.33 5.12
C SER A 13 -10.17 -12.35 4.15
N ARG A 14 -11.10 -11.94 3.30
CA ARG A 14 -11.65 -12.83 2.26
C ARG A 14 -10.57 -13.32 1.31
N TRP A 15 -9.58 -12.50 1.04
CA TRP A 15 -8.48 -12.86 0.14
C TRP A 15 -7.54 -13.90 0.72
N LEU A 16 -7.51 -14.05 2.05
CA LEU A 16 -6.77 -15.13 2.69
C LEU A 16 -7.32 -16.52 2.31
N LEU A 17 -8.60 -16.58 2.00
CA LEU A 17 -9.27 -17.83 1.63
C LEU A 17 -9.26 -18.06 0.12
N ALA A 18 -8.83 -17.07 -0.65
CA ALA A 18 -8.77 -17.17 -2.09
C ALA A 18 -7.45 -17.84 -2.53
N THR A 19 -7.46 -18.38 -3.74
CA THR A 19 -6.25 -18.97 -4.34
C THR A 19 -5.43 -17.93 -5.09
N GLU A 20 -5.79 -16.69 -5.00
CA GLU A 20 -5.11 -15.57 -5.66
C GLU A 20 -3.71 -15.40 -5.10
N LYS A 21 -2.75 -15.11 -5.98
CA LYS A 21 -1.36 -14.89 -5.60
C LYS A 21 -0.98 -13.42 -5.55
N ILE A 22 -1.78 -12.57 -6.17
CA ILE A 22 -1.56 -11.13 -6.22
C ILE A 22 -2.82 -10.43 -5.76
N LEU A 23 -2.67 -9.52 -4.80
CA LEU A 23 -3.75 -8.71 -4.28
C LEU A 23 -3.43 -7.24 -4.55
N ILE A 24 -4.38 -6.53 -5.15
CA ILE A 24 -4.25 -5.10 -5.41
C ILE A 24 -5.15 -4.35 -4.42
N LEU A 25 -4.54 -3.50 -3.61
CA LEU A 25 -5.24 -2.68 -2.62
C LEU A 25 -5.11 -1.21 -3.02
N ASP A 26 -6.21 -0.60 -3.36
CA ASP A 26 -6.25 0.81 -3.78
C ASP A 26 -6.71 1.69 -2.63
N GLU A 27 -5.80 2.47 -2.07
CA GLU A 27 -6.05 3.36 -0.94
C GLU A 27 -6.77 2.66 0.22
N PRO A 28 -6.26 1.51 0.71
CA PRO A 28 -7.00 0.68 1.66
C PRO A 28 -7.21 1.33 3.02
N THR A 29 -6.46 2.37 3.35
CA THR A 29 -6.54 3.05 4.66
C THR A 29 -7.17 4.43 4.57
N ARG A 30 -7.65 4.82 3.39
CA ARG A 30 -8.27 6.13 3.21
C ARG A 30 -9.51 6.27 4.10
N GLY A 31 -9.57 7.34 4.90
CA GLY A 31 -10.69 7.60 5.78
C GLY A 31 -10.76 6.72 7.02
N ILE A 32 -9.70 5.99 7.33
CA ILE A 32 -9.64 5.08 8.46
C ILE A 32 -8.90 5.75 9.63
N TYR A 33 -9.36 5.51 10.85
CA TYR A 33 -8.69 6.00 12.05
C TYR A 33 -7.29 5.41 12.20
N VAL A 34 -6.37 6.21 12.72
CA VAL A 34 -4.97 5.83 12.90
C VAL A 34 -4.82 4.48 13.63
N LYS A 35 -5.58 4.26 14.69
CA LYS A 35 -5.52 3.00 15.45
C LYS A 35 -5.90 1.79 14.61
N THR A 36 -6.89 1.95 13.74
CA THR A 36 -7.36 0.85 12.89
C THR A 36 -6.43 0.62 11.71
N LYS A 37 -5.72 1.66 11.26
CA LYS A 37 -4.72 1.51 10.19
C LYS A 37 -3.67 0.47 10.55
N ALA A 38 -3.20 0.48 11.80
CA ALA A 38 -2.20 -0.48 12.26
C ALA A 38 -2.67 -1.93 12.08
N ASP A 39 -3.93 -2.20 12.37
CA ASP A 39 -4.51 -3.54 12.18
C ASP A 39 -4.49 -3.96 10.70
N ILE A 40 -4.79 -3.02 9.82
CA ILE A 40 -4.75 -3.26 8.37
C ILE A 40 -3.32 -3.54 7.91
N TYR A 41 -2.35 -2.78 8.40
CA TYR A 41 -0.94 -3.01 8.06
C TYR A 41 -0.46 -4.38 8.52
N HIS A 42 -0.81 -4.79 9.74
CA HIS A 42 -0.46 -6.11 10.26
C HIS A 42 -1.08 -7.23 9.42
N LEU A 43 -2.32 -7.02 8.98
CA LEU A 43 -3.00 -8.00 8.14
C LEU A 43 -2.29 -8.14 6.78
N ILE A 44 -1.89 -7.02 6.18
CA ILE A 44 -1.14 -7.02 4.92
C ILE A 44 0.20 -7.74 5.09
N ASP A 45 0.91 -7.48 6.19
CA ASP A 45 2.18 -8.15 6.49
C ASP A 45 1.99 -9.66 6.62
N ARG A 46 0.89 -10.11 7.23
CA ARG A 46 0.57 -11.53 7.33
C ARG A 46 0.32 -12.14 5.94
N LEU A 47 -0.41 -11.43 5.09
CA LEU A 47 -0.67 -11.90 3.72
C LEU A 47 0.63 -12.11 2.95
N THR A 48 1.53 -11.15 3.03
CA THR A 48 2.82 -11.26 2.33
C THR A 48 3.70 -12.36 2.93
N ALA A 49 3.67 -12.53 4.25
CA ALA A 49 4.39 -13.61 4.91
C ALA A 49 3.86 -14.99 4.50
N GLU A 50 2.60 -15.09 4.12
CA GLU A 50 1.99 -16.33 3.65
C GLU A 50 2.16 -16.55 2.14
N GLY A 51 2.89 -15.67 1.49
CA GLY A 51 3.25 -15.85 0.08
C GLY A 51 2.46 -15.02 -0.91
N LEU A 52 1.51 -14.18 -0.47
CA LEU A 52 0.83 -13.28 -1.38
C LEU A 52 1.75 -12.13 -1.77
N SER A 53 1.64 -11.70 -3.02
CA SER A 53 2.22 -10.46 -3.47
C SER A 53 1.15 -9.38 -3.39
N VAL A 54 1.48 -8.25 -2.78
CA VAL A 54 0.52 -7.16 -2.60
C VAL A 54 1.00 -5.93 -3.36
N ILE A 55 0.11 -5.39 -4.19
CA ILE A 55 0.31 -4.08 -4.81
C ILE A 55 -0.49 -3.09 -3.97
N PHE A 56 0.21 -2.22 -3.27
CA PHE A 56 -0.36 -1.27 -2.33
C PHE A 56 -0.34 0.12 -2.95
N ILE A 57 -1.51 0.66 -3.27
CA ILE A 57 -1.63 1.98 -3.88
C ILE A 57 -2.01 2.98 -2.80
N SER A 58 -1.22 4.04 -2.67
CA SER A 58 -1.46 5.08 -1.68
C SER A 58 -0.94 6.42 -2.17
N SER A 59 -1.61 7.48 -1.77
CA SER A 59 -1.17 8.86 -1.98
C SER A 59 -0.37 9.40 -0.78
N GLU A 60 -0.23 8.61 0.27
CA GLU A 60 0.47 9.02 1.50
C GLU A 60 1.88 8.45 1.52
N MET A 61 2.89 9.32 1.34
CA MET A 61 4.29 8.90 1.28
C MET A 61 4.77 8.16 2.52
N PRO A 62 4.45 8.60 3.76
CA PRO A 62 4.90 7.87 4.95
C PRO A 62 4.39 6.44 4.98
N GLU A 63 3.17 6.21 4.52
CA GLU A 63 2.58 4.88 4.45
C GLU A 63 3.35 3.99 3.48
N LEU A 64 3.67 4.51 2.30
CA LEU A 64 4.43 3.77 1.29
C LEU A 64 5.83 3.41 1.80
N ILE A 65 6.50 4.36 2.43
CA ILE A 65 7.85 4.16 2.96
C ILE A 65 7.87 3.07 4.03
N ASN A 66 6.84 3.03 4.88
CA ASN A 66 6.76 2.06 5.96
C ASN A 66 6.31 0.67 5.50
N MET A 67 5.47 0.59 4.49
CA MET A 67 4.81 -0.67 4.12
C MET A 67 5.45 -1.39 2.94
N CYS A 68 6.06 -0.66 2.02
CA CYS A 68 6.49 -1.24 0.75
C CYS A 68 7.94 -1.73 0.79
N ASP A 69 8.21 -2.78 0.02
CA ASP A 69 9.58 -3.24 -0.23
C ASP A 69 10.19 -2.49 -1.40
N ARG A 70 9.32 -2.02 -2.30
CA ARG A 70 9.69 -1.31 -3.50
C ARG A 70 8.57 -0.33 -3.83
N ILE A 71 8.93 0.86 -4.26
CA ILE A 71 7.95 1.89 -4.62
C ILE A 71 8.07 2.24 -6.10
N VAL A 72 6.95 2.15 -6.80
CA VAL A 72 6.83 2.64 -8.17
C VAL A 72 6.14 4.00 -8.10
N VAL A 73 6.81 5.03 -8.59
CA VAL A 73 6.24 6.39 -8.59
C VAL A 73 5.64 6.67 -9.95
N MET A 74 4.44 7.21 -9.95
CA MET A 74 3.71 7.54 -11.17
C MET A 74 3.39 9.03 -11.21
N ASN A 75 3.38 9.57 -12.41
CA ASN A 75 3.03 10.96 -12.66
C ASN A 75 2.38 11.05 -14.04
N HIS A 76 1.16 11.60 -14.08
CA HIS A 76 0.39 11.75 -15.32
C HIS A 76 0.27 10.46 -16.12
N GLY A 77 0.00 9.35 -15.44
CA GLY A 77 -0.19 8.05 -16.09
C GLY A 77 1.09 7.36 -16.53
N ARG A 78 2.24 7.89 -16.16
CA ARG A 78 3.56 7.31 -16.51
C ARG A 78 4.34 6.95 -15.27
N THR A 79 5.12 5.89 -15.36
CA THR A 79 6.09 5.52 -14.33
C THR A 79 7.29 6.45 -14.45
N THR A 80 7.59 7.20 -13.39
CA THR A 80 8.72 8.13 -13.36
C THR A 80 9.92 7.60 -12.61
N GLY A 81 9.75 6.53 -11.85
CA GLY A 81 10.86 5.86 -11.19
C GLY A 81 10.41 4.67 -10.39
N VAL A 82 11.35 3.76 -10.15
CA VAL A 82 11.16 2.61 -9.29
C VAL A 82 12.26 2.67 -8.24
N LEU A 83 11.88 2.71 -6.97
CA LEU A 83 12.81 2.86 -5.87
C LEU A 83 12.91 1.57 -5.06
N SER A 84 14.14 1.16 -4.75
CA SER A 84 14.40 0.11 -3.78
C SER A 84 14.36 0.72 -2.37
N ARG A 85 14.33 -0.14 -1.35
CA ARG A 85 14.20 0.31 0.04
C ARG A 85 15.29 1.32 0.45
N GLU A 86 16.50 1.13 -0.01
CA GLU A 86 17.63 2.03 0.31
C GLU A 86 17.47 3.42 -0.28
N GLU A 87 16.60 3.56 -1.27
CA GLU A 87 16.36 4.83 -1.97
C GLU A 87 15.13 5.58 -1.44
N PHE A 88 14.43 5.03 -0.44
CA PHE A 88 13.20 5.62 0.06
C PHE A 88 13.47 6.89 0.84
N THR A 89 13.12 8.03 0.26
CA THR A 89 13.03 9.31 0.96
C THR A 89 11.81 10.05 0.44
N GLN A 90 11.20 10.87 1.28
CA GLN A 90 10.06 11.69 0.85
C GLN A 90 10.48 12.63 -0.27
N GLU A 91 11.69 13.18 -0.18
CA GLU A 91 12.23 14.09 -1.19
C GLU A 91 12.33 13.42 -2.56
N ARG A 92 12.86 12.20 -2.60
CA ARG A 92 13.03 11.48 -3.85
C ARG A 92 11.68 11.10 -4.46
N ILE A 93 10.75 10.65 -3.63
CA ILE A 93 9.40 10.31 -4.09
C ILE A 93 8.70 11.55 -4.64
N MET A 94 8.77 12.66 -3.92
CA MET A 94 8.16 13.92 -4.36
C MET A 94 8.77 14.40 -5.67
N GLU A 95 10.08 14.35 -5.80
CA GLU A 95 10.79 14.74 -7.02
C GLU A 95 10.26 13.95 -8.23
N LEU A 96 10.12 12.63 -8.08
CA LEU A 96 9.62 11.78 -9.15
C LEU A 96 8.14 11.98 -9.43
N SER A 97 7.34 12.24 -8.39
CA SER A 97 5.89 12.41 -8.54
C SER A 97 5.51 13.76 -9.15
N THR A 98 6.42 14.73 -9.12
CA THR A 98 6.20 16.08 -9.68
C THR A 98 7.08 16.37 -10.87
N LYS A 99 7.84 15.40 -11.34
CA LYS A 99 8.75 15.57 -12.47
C LYS A 99 7.99 15.99 -13.73
N GLU A 100 8.51 16.99 -14.41
CA GLU A 100 7.96 17.38 -15.71
C GLU A 100 8.36 16.35 -16.76
N LEU A 101 7.38 15.99 -17.57
CA LEU A 101 7.53 14.97 -18.61
C LEU A 101 7.66 15.59 -19.98
#